data_edcea426ed45ecc6b083800fbbae2734
#
_entry.id   edcea426ed45ecc6b083800fbbae2734
#
_cell.length_a   1.000
_cell.length_b   1.000
_cell.length_c   1.000
_cell.angle_alpha   90.00
_cell.angle_beta   90.00
_cell.angle_gamma   90.00
#
_symmetry.space_group_name_H-M   'P 1'
#
loop_
_entity.id
_entity.type
_entity.pdbx_description
1 polymer ?
#
loop_
_entity_poly.entity_id
_entity_poly.type
_entity_poly.pdbx_seq_one_letter_code
_entity_poly.pdbx_strand_id
1 'polypeptide(L)'
;ATESSNIPVLHNKYLKIFMAERIKMFSAKAELKKKRRVILEYYLGELDQEELKELGRDQFYKKLLKNEVDLYVDSDDALTEHSLRVSVQEEKVNYLEAVLRQINNRGFQIKNAIDWNRFITG
;
A
#
# COMPACT_ATOMS: atom_id res chain seq x y z
N ALA A 1 -29.29 6.82 -20.24
CA ALA A 1 -29.16 8.21 -19.73
C ALA A 1 -28.87 8.24 -18.25
N THR A 2 -29.59 7.49 -17.42
CA THR A 2 -29.35 7.42 -15.97
C THR A 2 -28.00 6.85 -15.61
N GLU A 3 -27.52 5.84 -16.33
CA GLU A 3 -26.22 5.22 -16.10
C GLU A 3 -25.07 6.19 -16.41
N SER A 4 -25.17 6.96 -17.49
CA SER A 4 -24.19 7.95 -17.87
C SER A 4 -24.08 9.09 -16.85
N SER A 5 -25.19 9.53 -16.26
CA SER A 5 -25.21 10.59 -15.26
C SER A 5 -24.67 10.14 -13.89
N ASN A 6 -24.74 8.83 -13.58
CA ASN A 6 -24.23 8.27 -12.33
C ASN A 6 -22.72 7.99 -12.33
N ILE A 7 -22.10 7.87 -13.51
CA ILE A 7 -20.66 7.57 -13.62
C ILE A 7 -19.76 8.60 -12.97
N PRO A 8 -19.96 9.92 -13.14
CA PRO A 8 -19.13 10.93 -12.43
C PRO A 8 -19.25 10.84 -10.92
N VAL A 9 -20.44 10.57 -10.39
CA VAL A 9 -20.67 10.40 -8.94
C VAL A 9 -19.94 9.16 -8.42
N LEU A 10 -20.06 8.06 -9.14
CA LEU A 10 -19.40 6.79 -8.81
C LEU A 10 -17.88 6.95 -8.87
N HIS A 11 -17.36 7.59 -9.91
CA HIS A 11 -15.94 7.86 -10.07
C HIS A 11 -15.40 8.68 -8.91
N ASN A 12 -16.08 9.77 -8.51
CA ASN A 12 -15.68 10.62 -7.40
C ASN A 12 -15.65 9.85 -6.07
N LYS A 13 -16.64 8.99 -5.85
CA LYS A 13 -16.70 8.15 -4.65
C LYS A 13 -15.47 7.24 -4.56
N TYR A 14 -15.17 6.50 -5.62
CA TYR A 14 -14.03 5.57 -5.64
C TYR A 14 -12.70 6.31 -5.68
N LEU A 15 -12.62 7.48 -6.31
CA LEU A 15 -11.42 8.31 -6.31
C LEU A 15 -11.06 8.77 -4.90
N LYS A 16 -12.03 9.20 -4.10
CA LYS A 16 -11.80 9.60 -2.71
C LYS A 16 -11.29 8.42 -1.88
N ILE A 17 -11.89 7.25 -2.04
CA ILE A 17 -11.45 6.02 -1.35
C ILE A 17 -10.03 5.65 -1.77
N PHE A 18 -9.75 5.68 -3.07
CA PHE A 18 -8.43 5.40 -3.63
C PHE A 18 -7.36 6.32 -3.05
N MET A 19 -7.62 7.62 -3.03
CA MET A 19 -6.67 8.61 -2.49
C MET A 19 -6.41 8.38 -1.00
N ALA A 20 -7.44 8.11 -0.22
CA ALA A 20 -7.31 7.83 1.21
C ALA A 20 -6.48 6.56 1.47
N GLU A 21 -6.74 5.50 0.73
CA GLU A 21 -6.00 4.24 0.86
C GLU A 21 -4.56 4.36 0.37
N ARG A 22 -4.32 5.17 -0.64
CA ARG A 22 -2.98 5.45 -1.16
C ARG A 22 -2.14 6.19 -0.12
N ILE A 23 -2.73 7.15 0.59
CA ILE A 23 -2.05 7.87 1.68
C ILE A 23 -1.69 6.87 2.80
N LYS A 24 -2.60 5.98 3.17
CA LYS A 24 -2.32 4.92 4.14
C LYS A 24 -1.17 4.01 3.70
N MET A 25 -1.10 3.70 2.42
CA MET A 25 -0.01 2.91 1.85
C MET A 25 1.33 3.62 1.99
N PHE A 26 1.41 4.90 1.64
CA PHE A 26 2.65 5.67 1.78
C PHE A 26 3.09 5.78 3.24
N SER A 27 2.15 6.01 4.15
CA SER A 27 2.41 6.04 5.58
C SER A 27 2.93 4.69 6.09
N ALA A 28 2.29 3.60 5.68
CA ALA A 28 2.69 2.24 6.06
C ALA A 28 4.09 1.90 5.54
N LYS A 29 4.42 2.30 4.31
CA LYS A 29 5.77 2.11 3.74
C LYS A 29 6.83 2.90 4.52
N ALA A 30 6.51 4.12 4.91
CA ALA A 30 7.42 4.94 5.73
C ALA A 30 7.68 4.30 7.10
N GLU A 31 6.63 3.79 7.73
CA GLU A 31 6.74 3.07 9.02
C GLU A 31 7.54 1.79 8.87
N LEU A 32 7.39 1.08 7.75
CA LEU A 32 8.18 -0.12 7.47
C LEU A 32 9.68 0.18 7.40
N LYS A 33 10.06 1.27 6.76
CA LYS A 33 11.47 1.70 6.69
C LYS A 33 12.04 2.00 8.08
N LYS A 34 11.26 2.68 8.92
CA LYS A 34 11.66 2.96 10.31
C LYS A 34 11.81 1.67 11.12
N LYS A 35 10.87 0.76 10.94
CA LYS A 35 10.90 -0.56 11.61
C LYS A 35 12.14 -1.34 11.20
N ARG A 36 12.46 -1.36 9.91
CA ARG A 36 13.65 -2.02 9.38
C ARG A 36 14.92 -1.47 10.03
N ARG A 37 15.01 -0.17 10.19
CA ARG A 37 16.15 0.47 10.85
C ARG A 37 16.30 0.01 12.30
N VAL A 38 15.20 0.00 13.05
CA VAL A 38 15.21 -0.45 14.46
C VAL A 38 15.63 -1.91 14.56
N ILE A 39 15.09 -2.77 13.70
CA ILE A 39 15.45 -4.20 13.66
C ILE A 39 16.92 -4.39 13.29
N LEU A 40 17.44 -3.61 12.34
CA LEU A 40 18.87 -3.62 12.00
C LEU A 40 19.73 -3.25 13.20
N GLU A 41 19.41 -2.16 13.90
CA GLU A 41 20.11 -1.73 15.10
C GLU A 41 20.02 -2.78 16.21
N TYR A 42 18.89 -3.47 16.32
CA TYR A 42 18.72 -4.58 17.26
C TYR A 42 19.76 -5.69 17.02
N TYR A 43 19.90 -6.14 15.78
CA TYR A 43 20.85 -7.22 15.45
C TYR A 43 22.30 -6.78 15.50
N LEU A 44 22.56 -5.47 15.41
CA LEU A 44 23.90 -4.90 15.63
C LEU A 44 24.23 -4.70 17.11
N GLY A 45 23.25 -4.93 18.01
CA GLY A 45 23.43 -4.74 19.45
C GLY A 45 23.51 -3.29 19.89
N GLU A 46 22.95 -2.38 19.10
CA GLU A 46 23.04 -0.93 19.30
C GLU A 46 21.87 -0.31 20.07
N LEU A 47 20.83 -1.11 20.38
CA LEU A 47 19.65 -0.61 21.10
C LEU A 47 19.93 -0.45 22.58
N ASP A 48 19.43 0.64 23.18
CA ASP A 48 19.47 0.85 24.63
C ASP A 48 18.33 0.08 25.33
N GLN A 49 18.28 0.14 26.64
CA GLN A 49 17.29 -0.60 27.44
C GLN A 49 15.86 -0.14 27.17
N GLU A 50 15.63 1.14 26.95
CA GLU A 50 14.31 1.67 26.64
C GLU A 50 13.84 1.20 25.27
N GLU A 51 14.72 1.24 24.27
CA GLU A 51 14.42 0.78 22.91
C GLU A 51 14.14 -0.72 22.88
N LEU A 52 14.92 -1.52 23.63
CA LEU A 52 14.67 -2.96 23.78
C LEU A 52 13.32 -3.22 24.43
N LYS A 53 12.97 -2.45 25.45
CA LYS A 53 11.69 -2.58 26.13
C LYS A 53 10.52 -2.25 25.20
N GLU A 54 10.63 -1.19 24.42
CA GLU A 54 9.62 -0.83 23.41
C GLU A 54 9.46 -1.92 22.36
N LEU A 55 10.57 -2.52 21.94
CA LEU A 55 10.56 -3.61 20.99
C LEU A 55 10.06 -4.93 21.58
N GLY A 56 10.09 -5.05 22.92
CA GLY A 56 9.69 -6.25 23.63
C GLY A 56 10.70 -7.40 23.53
N ARG A 57 11.97 -7.06 23.40
CA ARG A 57 13.06 -8.05 23.22
C ARG A 57 14.18 -7.83 24.22
N ASP A 58 14.90 -8.91 24.47
CA ASP A 58 16.16 -8.87 25.23
C ASP A 58 17.33 -8.52 24.30
N GLN A 59 18.44 -8.07 24.89
CA GLN A 59 19.65 -7.73 24.17
C GLN A 59 20.08 -8.87 23.26
N PHE A 60 20.45 -8.55 22.02
CA PHE A 60 21.02 -9.50 21.07
C PHE A 60 22.54 -9.52 21.24
N TYR A 61 23.08 -10.66 21.67
CA TYR A 61 24.49 -10.77 22.02
C TYR A 61 25.38 -11.39 20.96
N LYS A 62 24.80 -12.07 19.98
CA LYS A 62 25.56 -12.71 18.91
C LYS A 62 26.18 -11.67 18.01
N LYS A 63 27.49 -11.78 17.77
CA LYS A 63 28.18 -10.93 16.80
C LYS A 63 28.03 -11.53 15.42
N LEU A 64 27.37 -10.80 14.54
CA LEU A 64 27.12 -11.21 13.17
C LEU A 64 28.10 -10.55 12.21
N LEU A 65 28.46 -11.29 11.16
CA LEU A 65 29.15 -10.70 10.02
C LEU A 65 28.17 -9.85 9.23
N LYS A 66 28.70 -8.89 8.46
CA LYS A 66 27.89 -7.91 7.73
C LYS A 66 26.81 -8.58 6.84
N ASN A 67 27.16 -9.64 6.13
CA ASN A 67 26.23 -10.39 5.29
C ASN A 67 25.20 -11.20 6.11
N GLU A 68 25.57 -11.65 7.30
CA GLU A 68 24.64 -12.34 8.19
C GLU A 68 23.60 -11.41 8.78
N VAL A 69 23.96 -10.17 9.08
CA VAL A 69 23.04 -9.17 9.61
C VAL A 69 21.84 -8.98 8.66
N ASP A 70 22.11 -8.85 7.38
CA ASP A 70 21.05 -8.71 6.37
C ASP A 70 20.09 -9.90 6.35
N LEU A 71 20.63 -11.12 6.49
CA LEU A 71 19.80 -12.32 6.57
C LEU A 71 18.89 -12.34 7.80
N TYR A 72 19.43 -11.94 8.96
CA TYR A 72 18.64 -11.88 10.20
C TYR A 72 17.55 -10.80 10.11
N VAL A 73 17.86 -9.65 9.55
CA VAL A 73 16.88 -8.56 9.36
C VAL A 73 15.80 -9.01 8.40
N ASP A 74 16.15 -9.57 7.25
CA ASP A 74 15.19 -9.97 6.22
C ASP A 74 14.29 -11.13 6.67
N SER A 75 14.75 -11.97 7.59
CA SER A 75 13.98 -13.09 8.14
C SER A 75 13.32 -12.79 9.50
N ASP A 76 13.47 -11.57 10.00
CA ASP A 76 12.87 -11.19 11.29
C ASP A 76 11.34 -11.25 11.22
N ASP A 77 10.73 -11.96 12.18
CA ASP A 77 9.28 -12.21 12.16
C ASP A 77 8.45 -10.93 12.26
N ALA A 78 8.84 -10.00 13.12
CA ALA A 78 8.10 -8.75 13.29
C ALA A 78 8.18 -7.88 12.03
N LEU A 79 9.35 -7.85 11.40
CA LEU A 79 9.55 -7.12 10.15
C LEU A 79 8.78 -7.78 8.99
N THR A 80 8.81 -9.09 8.92
CA THR A 80 8.07 -9.87 7.92
C THR A 80 6.58 -9.62 8.03
N GLU A 81 6.04 -9.66 9.25
CA GLU A 81 4.61 -9.38 9.50
C GLU A 81 4.23 -7.98 9.05
N HIS A 82 5.04 -6.98 9.37
CA HIS A 82 4.80 -5.60 8.97
C HIS A 82 4.88 -5.46 7.44
N SER A 83 5.85 -6.09 6.81
CA SER A 83 6.00 -6.11 5.34
C SER A 83 4.79 -6.72 4.65
N LEU A 84 4.24 -7.81 5.20
CA LEU A 84 3.03 -8.44 4.66
C LEU A 84 1.82 -7.51 4.75
N ARG A 85 1.66 -6.80 5.86
CA ARG A 85 0.58 -5.80 6.01
C ARG A 85 0.69 -4.68 4.98
N VAL A 86 1.90 -4.21 4.70
CA VAL A 86 2.16 -3.22 3.65
C VAL A 86 1.78 -3.78 2.28
N SER A 87 2.14 -5.02 1.99
CA SER A 87 1.80 -5.69 0.73
C SER A 87 0.29 -5.80 0.53
N VAL A 88 -0.46 -6.13 1.59
CA VAL A 88 -1.93 -6.18 1.54
C VAL A 88 -2.50 -4.79 1.23
N GLN A 89 -1.96 -3.75 1.83
CA GLN A 89 -2.39 -2.38 1.57
C GLN A 89 -2.09 -1.97 0.11
N GLU A 90 -0.95 -2.37 -0.43
CA GLU A 90 -0.59 -2.15 -1.84
C GLU A 90 -1.58 -2.84 -2.78
N GLU A 91 -1.94 -4.08 -2.50
CA GLU A 91 -2.94 -4.82 -3.28
C GLU A 91 -4.30 -4.13 -3.27
N LYS A 92 -4.70 -3.60 -2.12
CA LYS A 92 -5.94 -2.84 -1.98
C LYS A 92 -5.93 -1.59 -2.86
N VAL A 93 -4.83 -0.84 -2.87
CA VAL A 93 -4.65 0.35 -3.70
C VAL A 93 -4.69 -0.02 -5.19
N ASN A 94 -3.99 -1.08 -5.57
CA ASN A 94 -3.99 -1.58 -6.96
C ASN A 94 -5.39 -2.00 -7.43
N TYR A 95 -6.15 -2.65 -6.55
CA TYR A 95 -7.53 -3.02 -6.84
C TYR A 95 -8.41 -1.80 -7.09
N LEU A 96 -8.31 -0.79 -6.23
CA LEU A 96 -9.07 0.45 -6.37
C LEU A 96 -8.71 1.20 -7.65
N GLU A 97 -7.42 1.22 -8.02
CA GLU A 97 -6.98 1.79 -9.28
C GLU A 97 -7.59 1.08 -10.48
N ALA A 98 -7.64 -0.26 -10.44
CA ALA A 98 -8.27 -1.06 -11.48
C ALA A 98 -9.79 -0.77 -11.59
N VAL A 99 -10.46 -0.62 -10.45
CA VAL A 99 -11.89 -0.24 -10.42
C VAL A 99 -12.10 1.13 -11.08
N LEU A 100 -11.26 2.11 -10.77
CA LEU A 100 -11.33 3.44 -11.37
C LEU A 100 -11.14 3.40 -12.89
N ARG A 101 -10.20 2.60 -13.38
CA ARG A 101 -10.01 2.41 -14.83
C ARG A 101 -11.25 1.83 -15.49
N GLN A 102 -11.88 0.84 -14.86
CA GLN A 102 -13.11 0.24 -15.39
C GLN A 102 -14.25 1.24 -15.44
N ILE A 103 -14.40 2.07 -14.42
CA ILE A 103 -15.42 3.13 -14.40
C ILE A 103 -15.17 4.12 -15.53
N ASN A 104 -13.93 4.56 -15.73
CA ASN A 104 -13.55 5.47 -16.81
C ASN A 104 -13.84 4.85 -18.20
N ASN A 105 -13.46 3.59 -18.40
CA ASN A 105 -13.68 2.88 -19.67
C ASN A 105 -15.17 2.73 -19.95
N ARG A 106 -15.97 2.40 -18.94
CA ARG A 106 -17.43 2.30 -19.07
C ARG A 106 -18.03 3.64 -19.45
N GLY A 107 -17.62 4.73 -18.81
CA GLY A 107 -18.08 6.07 -19.14
C GLY A 107 -17.75 6.45 -20.58
N PHE A 108 -16.55 6.13 -21.03
CA PHE A 108 -16.11 6.37 -22.41
C PHE A 108 -16.92 5.57 -23.41
N GLN A 109 -17.19 4.30 -23.13
CA GLN A 109 -18.02 3.42 -23.99
C GLN A 109 -19.45 3.93 -24.12
N ILE A 110 -20.06 4.36 -23.04
CA ILE A 110 -21.42 4.91 -23.02
C ILE A 110 -21.47 6.22 -23.85
N LYS A 111 -20.49 7.09 -23.67
CA LYS A 111 -20.39 8.32 -24.47
C LYS A 111 -20.29 8.04 -25.96
N ASN A 112 -19.45 7.08 -26.33
CA ASN A 112 -19.30 6.66 -27.74
C ASN A 112 -20.59 6.09 -28.32
N ALA A 113 -21.31 5.30 -27.56
CA ALA A 113 -22.61 4.75 -27.99
C ALA A 113 -23.65 5.86 -28.21
N ILE A 114 -23.69 6.86 -27.34
CA ILE A 114 -24.57 8.02 -27.49
C ILE A 114 -24.21 8.82 -28.73
N ASP A 115 -22.95 9.11 -28.96
CA ASP A 115 -22.46 9.85 -30.13
C ASP A 115 -22.78 9.12 -31.43
N TRP A 116 -22.61 7.78 -31.44
CA TRP A 116 -22.95 6.94 -32.58
C TRP A 116 -24.45 7.00 -32.88
N ASN A 117 -25.29 6.90 -31.87
CA ASN A 117 -26.75 7.00 -32.04
C ASN A 117 -27.17 8.36 -32.60
N ARG A 118 -26.56 9.45 -32.16
CA ARG A 118 -26.82 10.80 -32.69
C ARG A 118 -26.42 10.88 -34.16
N PHE A 119 -25.30 10.25 -34.53
CA PHE A 119 -24.84 10.21 -35.92
C PHE A 119 -25.85 9.48 -36.82
N ILE A 120 -26.39 8.34 -36.34
CA ILE A 120 -27.36 7.54 -37.11
C ILE A 120 -28.71 8.25 -37.24
N THR A 121 -29.19 8.85 -36.16
CA THR A 121 -30.52 9.48 -36.12
C THR A 121 -30.54 10.93 -36.55
N GLY A 122 -29.41 11.57 -36.58
CA GLY A 122 -29.28 12.96 -37.01
C GLY A 122 -29.05 13.12 -38.46
#